data_c543ae604d0cd056f2021255fcbdf330
#
_entry.id   c543ae604d0cd056f2021255fcbdf330
#
_cell.length_a   1.000
_cell.length_b   1.000
_cell.length_c   1.000
_cell.angle_alpha   90.00
_cell.angle_beta   90.00
_cell.angle_gamma   90.00
#
_symmetry.space_group_name_H-M   'P 1'
#
loop_
_entity.id
_entity.type
_entity.pdbx_description
1 polymer ?
#
loop_
_entity_poly.entity_id
_entity_poly.type
_entity_poly.pdbx_seq_one_letter_code
_entity_poly.pdbx_strand_id
1 'polypeptide(L)' 'MCLSTVYKNNTAPESILMKNVMRIECKDGAVVLTDLMDRTVAIEGTLVSANLIDGFVIVKETA' A
#
# COMPACT_ATOMS: atom_id res chain seq x y z
N MET A 1 12.38 -9.97 -7.61
CA MET A 1 11.04 -9.35 -7.49
C MET A 1 10.84 -8.83 -6.08
N CYS A 2 10.41 -7.58 -5.95
CA CYS A 2 10.26 -6.95 -4.65
C CYS A 2 8.79 -6.90 -4.27
N LEU A 3 8.46 -7.52 -3.15
CA LEU A 3 7.13 -7.42 -2.58
C LEU A 3 7.18 -6.42 -1.43
N SER A 4 6.21 -5.54 -1.38
CA SER A 4 6.19 -4.45 -0.40
C SER A 4 5.09 -4.65 0.63
N THR A 5 5.31 -4.06 1.80
CA THR A 5 4.29 -3.96 2.84
C THR A 5 3.72 -2.55 2.77
N VAL A 6 2.41 -2.43 2.72
CA VAL A 6 1.74 -1.13 2.65
C VAL A 6 1.16 -0.79 4.02
N TYR A 7 1.48 0.41 4.48
CA TYR A 7 1.09 0.92 5.79
C TYR A 7 0.16 2.12 5.64
N LYS A 8 -0.69 2.32 6.63
CA LYS A 8 -1.53 3.51 6.72
C LYS A 8 -0.86 4.52 7.66
N ASN A 9 -0.48 5.66 7.11
CA ASN A 9 0.07 6.83 7.81
C ASN A 9 1.48 6.65 8.38
N ASN A 10 1.79 5.53 9.00
CA ASN A 10 3.11 5.31 9.61
C ASN A 10 3.48 3.83 9.54
N THR A 11 4.74 3.52 9.83
CA THR A 11 5.26 2.17 9.67
C THR A 11 5.09 1.28 10.91
N ALA A 12 4.15 1.59 11.77
CA ALA A 12 3.87 0.75 12.93
C ALA A 12 3.20 -0.56 12.50
N PRO A 13 3.47 -1.68 13.21
CA PRO A 13 2.88 -2.97 12.84
C PRO A 13 1.37 -2.98 12.79
N GLU A 14 0.71 -2.22 13.66
CA GLU A 14 -0.76 -2.13 13.68
C GLU A 14 -1.32 -1.32 12.51
N SER A 15 -0.44 -0.64 11.75
CA SER A 15 -0.85 0.18 10.61
C SER A 15 -0.75 -0.55 9.28
N ILE A 16 -0.43 -1.83 9.29
CA ILE A 16 -0.29 -2.60 8.05
C ILE A 16 -1.66 -2.77 7.39
N LEU A 17 -1.73 -2.34 6.12
CA LEU A 17 -2.94 -2.52 5.30
C LEU A 17 -2.88 -3.81 4.49
N MET A 18 -1.72 -4.13 3.95
CA MET A 18 -1.55 -5.33 3.14
C MET A 18 -0.07 -5.68 3.04
N LYS A 19 0.25 -6.97 3.11
CA LYS A 19 1.61 -7.48 2.91
C LYS A 19 1.76 -8.13 1.54
N ASN A 20 2.99 -8.27 1.12
CA ASN A 20 3.35 -8.93 -0.14
C ASN A 20 2.65 -8.29 -1.34
N VAL A 21 2.61 -6.97 -1.33
CA VAL A 21 1.96 -6.21 -2.40
C VAL A 21 2.86 -6.20 -3.62
N MET A 22 2.33 -6.60 -4.75
CA MET A 22 3.07 -6.65 -6.01
C MET A 22 2.68 -5.52 -6.97
N ARG A 23 1.51 -4.89 -6.78
CA ARG A 23 1.06 -3.83 -7.68
C ARG A 23 0.26 -2.79 -6.91
N ILE A 24 0.50 -1.54 -7.24
CA ILE A 24 -0.21 -0.40 -6.67
C ILE A 24 -0.69 0.47 -7.83
N GLU A 25 -1.98 0.76 -7.85
CA GLU A 25 -2.55 1.67 -8.84
C GLU A 25 -3.24 2.80 -8.11
N CYS A 26 -3.00 4.03 -8.57
CA CYS A 26 -3.64 5.22 -7.99
C CYS A 26 -4.58 5.79 -9.03
N LYS A 27 -5.88 5.85 -8.72
CA LYS A 27 -6.84 6.43 -9.65
C LYS A 27 -8.08 6.90 -8.91
N ASP A 28 -8.59 8.04 -9.35
CA ASP A 28 -9.86 8.60 -8.87
C ASP A 28 -9.94 8.70 -7.35
N GLY A 29 -8.84 9.13 -6.73
CA GLY A 29 -8.80 9.31 -5.29
C GLY A 29 -8.68 8.03 -4.49
N ALA A 30 -8.36 6.93 -5.15
CA ALA A 30 -8.19 5.64 -4.48
C ALA A 30 -6.81 5.06 -4.78
N VAL A 31 -6.31 4.27 -3.85
CA VAL A 31 -5.10 3.48 -4.03
C VAL A 31 -5.52 2.01 -4.03
N VAL A 32 -5.28 1.34 -5.14
CA VAL A 32 -5.67 -0.06 -5.31
C VAL A 32 -4.42 -0.94 -5.15
N LEU A 33 -4.46 -1.81 -4.17
CA LEU A 33 -3.34 -2.68 -3.82
C LEU A 33 -3.66 -4.11 -4.26
N THR A 34 -2.70 -4.76 -4.91
CA THR A 34 -2.83 -6.16 -5.29
C THR A 34 -1.65 -6.93 -4.72
N ASP A 35 -1.92 -8.01 -4.01
CA ASP A 35 -0.87 -8.81 -3.38
C ASP A 35 -0.44 -9.99 -4.26
N LEU A 36 0.51 -10.76 -3.76
CA LEU A 36 1.09 -11.89 -4.47
C LEU A 36 0.05 -12.97 -4.81
N MET A 37 -0.99 -13.07 -4.02
CA MET A 37 -2.07 -14.03 -4.23
C MET A 37 -3.19 -13.46 -5.08
N ASP A 38 -2.95 -12.32 -5.72
CA ASP A 38 -3.91 -11.62 -6.58
C ASP A 38 -5.14 -11.12 -5.83
N ARG A 39 -5.04 -10.92 -4.53
CA ARG A 39 -6.09 -10.28 -3.74
C ARG A 39 -5.97 -8.77 -3.91
N THR A 40 -7.10 -8.09 -4.01
CA THR A 40 -7.15 -6.67 -4.31
C THR A 40 -7.92 -5.92 -3.24
N VAL A 41 -7.36 -4.81 -2.78
CA VAL A 41 -8.00 -3.91 -1.82
C VAL A 41 -7.91 -2.49 -2.35
N ALA A 42 -9.02 -1.77 -2.33
CA ALA A 42 -9.07 -0.36 -2.70
C ALA A 42 -9.19 0.48 -1.43
N ILE A 43 -8.33 1.48 -1.32
CA ILE A 43 -8.29 2.37 -0.17
C ILE A 43 -8.52 3.79 -0.66
N GLU A 44 -9.52 4.47 -0.12
CA GLU A 44 -9.74 5.88 -0.45
C GLU A 44 -8.64 6.70 0.21
N GLY A 45 -7.79 7.30 -0.61
CA GLY A 45 -6.65 8.04 -0.09
C GLY A 45 -5.62 8.31 -1.16
N THR A 46 -4.42 8.64 -0.69
CA THR A 46 -3.31 8.99 -1.56
C THR A 46 -2.05 8.23 -1.16
N LEU A 47 -1.21 7.98 -2.15
CA LEU A 47 0.12 7.44 -1.94
C LEU A 47 1.00 8.55 -1.38
N VAL A 48 1.61 8.33 -0.22
CA VAL A 48 2.48 9.32 0.42
C VAL A 48 3.93 9.09 0.05
N SER A 49 4.40 7.86 0.19
CA SER A 49 5.79 7.55 -0.13
C SER A 49 5.95 6.06 -0.42
N ALA A 50 7.00 5.74 -1.15
CA ALA A 50 7.38 4.37 -1.44
C ALA A 50 8.87 4.23 -1.25
N ASN A 51 9.28 3.26 -0.43
CA ASN A 51 10.69 2.92 -0.25
C ASN A 51 10.89 1.54 -0.85
N LEU A 52 11.41 1.51 -2.07
CA LEU A 52 11.53 0.26 -2.81
C LEU A 52 12.79 -0.54 -2.43
N ILE A 53 13.71 0.08 -1.71
CA ILE A 53 14.89 -0.60 -1.19
C ILE A 53 14.52 -1.43 0.02
N ASP A 54 13.79 -0.82 0.95
CA ASP A 54 13.37 -1.48 2.19
C ASP A 54 12.03 -2.21 2.05
N GLY A 55 11.33 -1.99 0.96
CA GLY A 55 10.11 -2.73 0.65
C GLY A 55 8.89 -2.30 1.43
N PHE A 56 8.70 -0.99 1.65
CA PHE A 56 7.47 -0.51 2.28
C PHE A 56 6.93 0.72 1.58
N VAL A 57 5.62 0.88 1.69
CA VAL A 57 4.89 1.99 1.08
C VAL A 57 3.93 2.55 2.11
N ILE A 58 3.78 3.87 2.11
CA ILE A 58 2.88 4.55 3.05
C ILE A 58 1.75 5.22 2.26
N VAL A 59 0.53 4.96 2.69
CA VAL A 59 -0.69 5.51 2.11
C VAL A 59 -1.39 6.32 3.19
N LYS A 60 -1.97 7.46 2.79
CA LYS A 60 -2.79 8.26 3.69
C LYS A 60 -4.25 8.08 3.31
N GLU A 61 -5.05 7.59 4.23
CA GLU A 61 -6.47 7.39 4.03
C GLU A 61 -7.21 8.70 4.22
N THR A 62 -8.15 9.01 3.30
CA THR A 62 -8.87 10.28 3.35
C THR A 62 -10.06 10.26 4.31
N ALA A 63 -10.58 9.10 4.60
CA ALA A 63 -11.78 9.01 5.45
C ALA A 63 -11.43 8.86 6.92
#